data_377b34ba621c36d19a82e5ace22d8b62
#
_entry.id   377b34ba621c36d19a82e5ace22d8b62
#
_cell.length_a   1.000
_cell.length_b   1.000
_cell.length_c   1.000
_cell.angle_alpha   90.00
_cell.angle_beta   90.00
_cell.angle_gamma   90.00
#
_symmetry.space_group_name_H-M   'P 1'
#
loop_
_entity.id
_entity.type
_entity.pdbx_description
1 polymer ?
#
loop_
_entity_poly.entity_id
_entity_poly.type
_entity_poly.pdbx_seq_one_letter_code
_entity_poly.pdbx_strand_id
1 'polypeptide(L)'
;MAKTSMIEREKRRARVVKKYAARRAKIKAQICDPKASQEDRMAAIEALQKLPRDSSPVRKRSRCAITGRTRGNYSKFGLGRVKLREATMRGDVPGLRKASW
;
A
#
# COMPACT_ATOMS: atom_id res chain seq x y z
N MET A 1 -6.13 15.17 -12.14
CA MET A 1 -5.05 15.08 -11.12
C MET A 1 -5.64 14.97 -9.72
N ALA A 2 -4.98 14.28 -8.81
CA ALA A 2 -5.44 14.21 -7.43
C ALA A 2 -5.07 15.48 -6.65
N LYS A 3 -5.91 15.87 -5.69
CA LYS A 3 -5.59 16.98 -4.78
C LYS A 3 -4.34 16.68 -3.97
N THR A 4 -3.50 17.68 -3.72
CA THR A 4 -2.28 17.55 -2.92
C THR A 4 -2.56 16.95 -1.54
N SER A 5 -3.66 17.35 -0.89
CA SER A 5 -4.08 16.80 0.40
C SER A 5 -4.30 15.28 0.39
N MET A 6 -4.79 14.73 -0.72
CA MET A 6 -5.00 13.29 -0.87
C MET A 6 -3.67 12.55 -1.03
N ILE A 7 -2.72 13.13 -1.74
CA ILE A 7 -1.37 12.58 -1.93
C ILE A 7 -0.62 12.59 -0.59
N GLU A 8 -0.66 13.71 0.12
CA GLU A 8 0.01 13.82 1.42
C GLU A 8 -0.59 12.90 2.49
N ARG A 9 -1.91 12.71 2.47
CA ARG A 9 -2.58 11.73 3.33
C ARG A 9 -2.07 10.31 3.07
N GLU A 10 -1.88 9.93 1.81
CA GLU A 10 -1.35 8.62 1.45
C GLU A 10 0.12 8.45 1.88
N LYS A 11 0.94 9.47 1.73
CA LYS A 11 2.32 9.47 2.24
C LYS A 11 2.35 9.30 3.76
N ARG A 12 1.45 9.99 4.49
CA ARG A 12 1.31 9.84 5.95
C ARG A 12 0.94 8.41 6.33
N ARG A 13 -0.04 7.82 5.67
CA ARG A 13 -0.41 6.40 5.87
C ARG A 13 0.76 5.46 5.64
N ALA A 14 1.52 5.67 4.57
CA ALA A 14 2.69 4.85 4.26
C ALA A 14 3.74 4.90 5.39
N ARG A 15 3.99 6.08 5.97
CA ARG A 15 4.89 6.24 7.12
C ARG A 15 4.37 5.51 8.36
N VAL A 16 3.08 5.63 8.67
CA VAL A 16 2.45 4.96 9.81
C VAL A 16 2.50 3.45 9.64
N VAL A 17 2.17 2.93 8.47
CA VAL A 17 2.25 1.49 8.16
C VAL A 17 3.67 0.98 8.38
N LYS A 18 4.68 1.68 7.88
CA LYS A 18 6.09 1.31 8.06
C LYS A 18 6.49 1.30 9.55
N LYS A 19 6.07 2.33 10.32
CA LYS A 19 6.35 2.45 11.75
C LYS A 19 5.81 1.28 12.56
N TYR A 20 4.59 0.84 12.27
CA TYR A 20 3.91 -0.22 13.03
C TYR A 20 4.04 -1.62 12.43
N ALA A 21 4.73 -1.79 11.30
CA ALA A 21 4.83 -3.06 10.59
C ALA A 21 5.34 -4.21 11.47
N ALA A 22 6.47 -4.02 12.15
CA ALA A 22 7.06 -5.04 13.02
C ALA A 22 6.15 -5.39 14.21
N ARG A 23 5.55 -4.37 14.85
CA ARG A 23 4.63 -4.57 15.97
C ARG A 23 3.38 -5.35 15.55
N ARG A 24 2.77 -4.99 14.42
CA ARG A 24 1.62 -5.71 13.86
C ARG A 24 1.96 -7.16 13.50
N ALA A 25 3.13 -7.40 12.92
CA ALA A 25 3.57 -8.75 12.57
C ALA A 25 3.69 -9.65 13.80
N LYS A 26 4.30 -9.15 14.87
CA LYS A 26 4.40 -9.87 16.15
C LYS A 26 3.03 -10.23 16.74
N ILE A 27 2.12 -9.26 16.81
CA ILE A 27 0.78 -9.47 17.36
C ILE A 27 -0.01 -10.48 16.49
N LYS A 28 0.08 -10.37 15.17
CA LYS A 28 -0.57 -11.33 14.27
C LYS A 28 0.00 -12.75 14.42
N ALA A 29 1.30 -12.89 14.58
CA ALA A 29 1.91 -14.20 14.85
C ALA A 29 1.36 -14.83 16.14
N GLN A 30 1.18 -14.05 17.22
CA GLN A 30 0.57 -14.53 18.46
C GLN A 30 -0.89 -14.97 18.27
N ILE A 31 -1.67 -14.22 17.46
CA ILE A 31 -3.08 -14.57 17.17
C ILE A 31 -3.16 -15.90 16.38
N CYS A 32 -2.23 -16.11 15.45
CA CYS A 32 -2.22 -17.30 14.58
C CYS A 32 -1.50 -18.51 15.18
N ASP A 33 -0.87 -18.37 16.35
CA ASP A 33 -0.14 -19.47 16.99
C ASP A 33 -1.14 -20.54 17.48
N PRO A 34 -1.05 -21.81 16.97
CA PRO A 34 -1.91 -22.90 17.41
C PRO A 34 -1.71 -23.29 18.87
N LYS A 35 -0.53 -23.00 19.44
CA LYS A 35 -0.19 -23.32 20.82
C LYS A 35 -0.60 -22.25 21.84
N ALA A 36 -1.00 -21.05 21.36
CA ALA A 36 -1.43 -19.98 22.24
C ALA A 36 -2.75 -20.31 22.95
N SER A 37 -2.85 -19.92 24.22
CA SER A 37 -4.11 -20.03 24.97
C SER A 37 -5.18 -19.11 24.41
N GLN A 38 -6.44 -19.38 24.73
CA GLN A 38 -7.55 -18.53 24.31
C GLN A 38 -7.42 -17.10 24.89
N GLU A 39 -6.97 -17.00 26.12
CA GLU A 39 -6.76 -15.72 26.81
C GLU A 39 -5.66 -14.89 26.12
N ASP A 40 -4.53 -15.52 25.78
CA ASP A 40 -3.44 -14.84 25.05
C ASP A 40 -3.88 -14.35 23.68
N ARG A 41 -4.69 -15.14 22.97
CA ARG A 41 -5.25 -14.71 21.67
C ARG A 41 -6.18 -13.51 21.84
N MET A 42 -7.05 -13.51 22.82
CA MET A 42 -7.95 -12.39 23.10
C MET A 42 -7.15 -11.12 23.46
N ALA A 43 -6.14 -11.23 24.31
CA ALA A 43 -5.26 -10.12 24.65
C ALA A 43 -4.52 -9.57 23.40
N ALA A 44 -4.05 -10.45 22.52
CA ALA A 44 -3.41 -10.05 21.28
C ALA A 44 -4.39 -9.34 20.32
N ILE A 45 -5.64 -9.77 20.23
CA ILE A 45 -6.70 -9.11 19.44
C ILE A 45 -6.95 -7.70 19.97
N GLU A 46 -7.09 -7.54 21.29
CA GLU A 46 -7.27 -6.22 21.89
C GLU A 46 -6.07 -5.31 21.63
N ALA A 47 -4.85 -5.84 21.74
CA ALA A 47 -3.63 -5.10 21.42
C ALA A 47 -3.60 -4.65 19.95
N LEU A 48 -4.09 -5.50 19.02
CA LEU A 48 -4.20 -5.17 17.61
C LEU A 48 -5.21 -4.05 17.37
N GLN A 49 -6.34 -4.08 18.07
CA GLN A 49 -7.40 -3.06 17.96
C GLN A 49 -6.97 -1.69 18.50
N LYS A 50 -6.12 -1.66 19.53
CA LYS A 50 -5.54 -0.42 20.10
C LYS A 50 -4.56 0.28 19.16
N LEU A 51 -4.07 -0.39 18.10
CA LEU A 51 -3.19 0.25 17.13
C LEU A 51 -3.95 1.25 16.24
N PRO A 52 -3.28 2.31 15.74
CA PRO A 52 -3.91 3.26 14.82
C PRO A 52 -4.47 2.55 13.60
N ARG A 53 -5.67 2.93 13.15
CA ARG A 53 -6.33 2.34 11.96
C ARG A 53 -5.46 2.46 10.71
N ASP A 54 -4.75 3.58 10.56
CA ASP A 54 -3.85 3.83 9.44
C ASP A 54 -2.56 2.99 9.46
N SER A 55 -2.32 2.21 10.53
CA SER A 55 -1.24 1.23 10.58
C SER A 55 -1.50 -0.02 9.72
N SER A 56 -2.74 -0.21 9.27
CA SER A 56 -3.10 -1.35 8.42
C SER A 56 -2.61 -1.16 6.97
N PRO A 57 -1.82 -2.09 6.41
CA PRO A 57 -1.31 -1.98 5.04
C PRO A 57 -2.42 -2.03 3.99
N VAL A 58 -3.57 -2.64 4.30
CA VAL A 58 -4.74 -2.74 3.41
C VAL A 58 -5.32 -1.36 3.05
N ARG A 59 -5.14 -0.37 3.92
CA ARG A 59 -5.62 1.00 3.68
C ARG A 59 -4.76 1.83 2.74
N LYS A 60 -3.58 1.32 2.38
CA LYS A 60 -2.73 1.94 1.35
C LYS A 60 -3.32 1.70 -0.04
N ARG A 61 -3.11 2.64 -0.94
CA ARG A 61 -3.51 2.53 -2.33
C ARG A 61 -2.38 2.94 -3.25
N SER A 62 -2.15 2.15 -4.30
CA SER A 62 -1.20 2.50 -5.35
C SER A 62 -1.69 3.75 -6.09
N ARG A 63 -0.80 4.72 -6.27
CA ARG A 63 -1.05 5.98 -6.97
C ARG A 63 0.00 6.19 -8.03
N CYS A 64 -0.40 6.83 -9.12
CA CYS A 64 0.53 7.31 -10.12
C CYS A 64 1.51 8.30 -9.49
N ALA A 65 2.81 8.08 -9.67
CA ALA A 65 3.85 8.96 -9.09
C ALA A 65 3.75 10.41 -9.60
N ILE A 66 3.29 10.60 -10.83
CA ILE A 66 3.20 11.93 -11.48
C ILE A 66 1.87 12.61 -11.15
N THR A 67 0.75 11.92 -11.34
CA THR A 67 -0.60 12.53 -11.27
C THR A 67 -1.34 12.27 -9.96
N GLY A 68 -0.89 11.32 -9.15
CA GLY A 68 -1.57 10.89 -7.94
C GLY A 68 -2.87 10.10 -8.16
N ARG A 69 -3.22 9.79 -9.42
CA ARG A 69 -4.40 9.00 -9.76
C ARG A 69 -4.34 7.62 -9.14
N THR A 70 -5.47 7.11 -8.64
CA THR A 70 -5.57 5.80 -7.97
C THR A 70 -6.05 4.67 -8.88
N ARG A 71 -6.68 4.98 -10.01
CA ARG A 71 -7.25 3.99 -10.93
C ARG A 71 -6.33 3.74 -12.10
N GLY A 72 -6.30 2.48 -12.58
CA GLY A 72 -5.50 2.10 -13.73
C GLY A 72 -4.00 2.35 -13.54
N ASN A 73 -3.48 2.01 -12.38
CA ASN A 73 -2.05 2.13 -12.07
C ASN A 73 -1.36 0.78 -12.22
N TYR A 74 -0.20 0.80 -12.84
CA TYR A 74 0.69 -0.35 -12.95
C TYR A 74 1.72 -0.27 -11.82
N SER A 75 1.62 -1.16 -10.85
CA SER A 75 2.52 -1.17 -9.69
C SER A 75 3.98 -1.36 -10.08
N LYS A 76 4.25 -2.15 -11.12
CA LYS A 76 5.60 -2.37 -11.66
C LYS A 76 6.30 -1.07 -12.06
N PHE A 77 5.57 -0.13 -12.64
CA PHE A 77 6.11 1.14 -13.14
C PHE A 77 5.83 2.33 -12.20
N GLY A 78 4.91 2.15 -11.26
CA GLY A 78 4.43 3.25 -10.42
C GLY A 78 3.68 4.35 -11.18
N LEU A 79 3.19 4.06 -12.39
CA LEU A 79 2.56 5.02 -13.28
C LEU A 79 1.11 4.62 -13.61
N GLY A 80 0.25 5.63 -13.77
CA GLY A 80 -1.08 5.41 -14.32
C GLY A 80 -1.02 5.12 -15.82
N ARG A 81 -2.04 4.42 -16.35
CA ARG A 81 -2.10 3.98 -17.75
C ARG A 81 -1.80 5.07 -18.78
N VAL A 82 -2.27 6.30 -18.54
CA VAL A 82 -2.05 7.44 -19.46
C VAL A 82 -0.58 7.84 -19.46
N LYS A 83 0.00 8.02 -18.27
CA LYS A 83 1.42 8.41 -18.13
C LYS A 83 2.39 7.31 -18.55
N LEU A 84 2.02 6.05 -18.34
CA LEU A 84 2.79 4.93 -18.86
C LEU A 84 2.79 4.92 -20.39
N ARG A 85 1.62 5.15 -21.02
CA ARG A 85 1.54 5.25 -22.48
C ARG A 85 2.38 6.41 -23.02
N GLU A 86 2.30 7.60 -22.42
CA GLU A 86 3.13 8.74 -22.79
C GLU A 86 4.63 8.42 -22.71
N ALA A 87 5.07 7.81 -21.59
CA ALA A 87 6.46 7.40 -21.40
C ALA A 87 6.91 6.34 -22.42
N THR A 88 6.04 5.38 -22.74
CA THR A 88 6.31 4.36 -23.77
C THR A 88 6.51 4.99 -25.15
N MET A 89 5.66 5.95 -25.51
CA MET A 89 5.74 6.62 -26.81
C MET A 89 6.97 7.52 -26.93
N ARG A 90 7.49 8.05 -25.82
CA ARG A 90 8.77 8.78 -25.78
C ARG A 90 9.99 7.89 -25.76
N GLY A 91 9.82 6.58 -25.52
CA GLY A 91 10.93 5.64 -25.39
C GLY A 91 11.60 5.62 -24.03
N ASP A 92 10.99 6.23 -22.99
CA ASP A 92 11.54 6.28 -21.63
C ASP A 92 11.57 4.90 -20.95
N VAL A 93 10.77 3.95 -21.43
CA VAL A 93 10.68 2.60 -20.87
C VAL A 93 11.23 1.60 -21.90
N PRO A 94 12.45 1.07 -21.70
CA PRO A 94 13.05 0.16 -22.66
C PRO A 94 12.29 -1.17 -22.75
N GLY A 95 12.12 -1.68 -23.97
CA GLY A 95 11.45 -2.96 -24.24
C GLY A 95 9.92 -2.93 -24.17
N LEU A 96 9.30 -1.81 -23.78
CA LEU A 96 7.85 -1.66 -23.77
C LEU A 96 7.37 -1.19 -25.15
N ARG A 97 6.51 -1.99 -25.78
CA ARG A 97 5.92 -1.68 -27.09
C ARG A 97 4.42 -1.56 -26.99
N LYS A 98 3.84 -0.74 -27.84
CA LYS A 98 2.40 -0.68 -28.06
C LYS A 98 1.95 -1.99 -28.71
N ALA A 99 0.99 -2.66 -28.10
CA ALA A 99 0.42 -3.88 -28.63
C ALA A 99 -0.90 -3.59 -29.35
N SER A 100 -1.14 -4.27 -30.47
CA SER A 100 -2.41 -4.29 -31.18
C SER A 100 -2.72 -5.73 -31.55
N TRP A 101 -3.47 -6.39 -30.71
CA TRP A 101 -4.01 -7.73 -30.95
C TRP A 101 -5.51 -7.72 -30.78
#